data_5a649a74473c71f2ce5ecc0fd58a79e8
#
_entry.id   5a649a74473c71f2ce5ecc0fd58a79e8
#
_cell.length_a   1.000
_cell.length_b   1.000
_cell.length_c   1.000
_cell.angle_alpha   90.00
_cell.angle_beta   90.00
_cell.angle_gamma   90.00
#
_symmetry.space_group_name_H-M   'P 1'
#
loop_
_entity.id
_entity.type
_entity.pdbx_description
1 polymer ?
#
loop_
_entity_poly.entity_id
_entity_poly.type
_entity_poly.pdbx_seq_one_letter_code
_entity_poly.pdbx_strand_id
1 'polypeptide(L)'
;GGIENTRQLLVAADDVKGLRQSDTLGQGFLEHPHGAVGAVLCGDHAPEDLVGFTNYPLDVDKTQFKIGLGLNEQFAAERGMVNTSFTMEPLESIPEESLHGEALRKLWESSRPSALKSKSSQVIGLYARTEQRWNAESRISLSSAKDDLGSKRARLDWRVSDQDVADIKTSVEIVAKELMKAGFGPVTFGDPAEFVTMEGGGHHLGGARMHESPDHGVVDANLKCHAVDNLYAVGGSAFP
;
A
#
# COMPACT_ATOMS: atom_id res chain seq x y z
N GLY A 1 -6.71 -15.96 -0.30
CA GLY A 1 -5.92 -14.75 -0.05
C GLY A 1 -4.97 -14.93 1.12
N GLY A 2 -4.02 -13.98 1.28
CA GLY A 2 -2.94 -14.08 2.27
C GLY A 2 -3.41 -14.32 3.70
N ILE A 3 -4.42 -13.59 4.17
CA ILE A 3 -4.96 -13.75 5.53
C ILE A 3 -5.58 -15.14 5.72
N GLU A 4 -6.38 -15.60 4.76
CA GLU A 4 -7.11 -16.87 4.92
C GLU A 4 -6.17 -18.08 4.88
N ASN A 5 -5.15 -18.07 4.01
CA ASN A 5 -4.11 -19.09 4.02
C ASN A 5 -3.45 -19.23 5.40
N THR A 6 -3.04 -18.09 5.95
CA THR A 6 -2.40 -18.05 7.28
C THR A 6 -3.36 -18.52 8.36
N ARG A 7 -4.65 -18.10 8.30
CA ARG A 7 -5.68 -18.56 9.24
C ARG A 7 -5.82 -20.07 9.22
N GLN A 8 -5.88 -20.68 8.03
CA GLN A 8 -6.02 -22.13 7.90
C GLN A 8 -4.81 -22.88 8.50
N LEU A 9 -3.60 -22.40 8.26
CA LEU A 9 -2.40 -22.97 8.87
C LEU A 9 -2.41 -22.83 10.40
N LEU A 10 -2.83 -21.67 10.91
CA LEU A 10 -2.98 -21.45 12.36
C LEU A 10 -4.06 -22.36 12.99
N VAL A 11 -5.16 -22.61 12.31
CA VAL A 11 -6.19 -23.56 12.76
C VAL A 11 -5.62 -24.98 12.75
N ALA A 12 -4.93 -25.39 11.68
CA ALA A 12 -4.30 -26.70 11.58
C ALA A 12 -3.21 -26.91 12.64
N ALA A 13 -2.59 -25.85 13.15
CA ALA A 13 -1.59 -25.94 14.21
C ALA A 13 -2.14 -26.47 15.54
N ASP A 14 -3.46 -26.48 15.75
CA ASP A 14 -4.07 -27.13 16.92
C ASP A 14 -3.83 -28.64 16.88
N ASP A 15 -3.79 -29.27 15.69
CA ASP A 15 -3.62 -30.70 15.51
C ASP A 15 -2.22 -31.09 14.99
N VAL A 16 -1.50 -30.18 14.32
CA VAL A 16 -0.19 -30.40 13.71
C VAL A 16 0.92 -29.78 14.56
N LYS A 17 1.61 -30.64 15.33
CA LYS A 17 2.66 -30.21 16.29
C LYS A 17 3.74 -29.33 15.63
N GLY A 18 4.21 -29.66 14.44
CA GLY A 18 5.23 -28.89 13.74
C GLY A 18 4.81 -27.47 13.40
N LEU A 19 3.55 -27.27 12.96
CA LEU A 19 2.99 -25.94 12.74
C LEU A 19 2.86 -25.15 14.04
N ARG A 20 2.46 -25.81 15.12
CA ARG A 20 2.35 -25.22 16.45
C ARG A 20 3.67 -24.70 17.00
N GLN A 21 4.79 -25.30 16.62
CA GLN A 21 6.13 -24.94 17.04
C GLN A 21 6.79 -23.89 16.14
N SER A 22 6.13 -23.47 15.07
CA SER A 22 6.66 -22.40 14.20
C SER A 22 6.45 -21.03 14.84
N ASP A 23 7.53 -20.39 15.24
CA ASP A 23 7.51 -19.03 15.79
C ASP A 23 7.17 -17.99 14.71
N THR A 24 7.37 -18.33 13.44
CA THR A 24 7.20 -17.42 12.31
C THR A 24 5.80 -17.45 11.70
N LEU A 25 5.00 -18.49 11.99
CA LEU A 25 3.63 -18.60 11.46
C LEU A 25 2.75 -17.46 11.98
N GLY A 26 2.17 -16.72 11.07
CA GLY A 26 1.34 -15.55 11.35
C GLY A 26 2.10 -14.24 11.47
N GLN A 27 3.44 -14.25 11.52
CA GLN A 27 4.25 -13.03 11.59
C GLN A 27 4.48 -12.41 10.21
N GLY A 28 4.83 -11.11 10.23
CA GLY A 28 5.23 -10.38 9.04
C GLY A 28 4.07 -10.20 8.05
N PHE A 29 2.87 -9.94 8.55
CA PHE A 29 1.78 -9.51 7.68
C PHE A 29 2.15 -8.18 7.03
N LEU A 30 2.06 -8.13 5.71
CA LEU A 30 2.36 -6.97 4.91
C LEU A 30 1.15 -6.59 4.06
N GLU A 31 0.97 -5.30 3.92
CA GLU A 31 0.04 -4.68 3.01
C GLU A 31 0.70 -3.41 2.46
N HIS A 32 0.31 -2.94 1.29
CA HIS A 32 0.78 -1.64 0.86
C HIS A 32 -0.09 -0.53 1.45
N PRO A 33 0.45 0.29 2.37
CA PRO A 33 -0.23 1.51 2.79
C PRO A 33 -0.52 2.37 1.56
N HIS A 34 -1.76 2.83 1.41
CA HIS A 34 -2.11 3.71 0.33
C HIS A 34 -3.14 4.76 0.74
N GLY A 35 -3.13 5.86 0.05
CA GLY A 35 -4.07 6.95 0.30
C GLY A 35 -3.76 8.20 -0.49
N ALA A 36 -4.65 9.17 -0.34
CA ALA A 36 -4.44 10.51 -0.84
C ALA A 36 -3.36 11.21 -0.01
N VAL A 37 -2.27 11.58 -0.63
CA VAL A 37 -1.12 12.19 0.05
C VAL A 37 -0.99 13.69 -0.23
N GLY A 38 -1.66 14.18 -1.28
CA GLY A 38 -1.57 15.58 -1.65
C GLY A 38 -2.47 15.93 -2.82
N ALA A 39 -2.40 17.20 -3.20
CA ALA A 39 -3.06 17.73 -4.38
C ALA A 39 -2.13 18.67 -5.14
N VAL A 40 -2.17 18.59 -6.45
CA VAL A 40 -1.47 19.48 -7.38
C VAL A 40 -2.45 20.51 -7.89
N LEU A 41 -2.08 21.77 -7.80
CA LEU A 41 -2.83 22.91 -8.31
C LEU A 41 -2.32 23.25 -9.70
N CYS A 42 -2.91 22.66 -10.72
CA CYS A 42 -2.59 22.96 -12.10
C CYS A 42 -3.19 24.31 -12.48
N GLY A 43 -2.33 25.29 -12.76
CA GLY A 43 -2.72 26.58 -13.33
C GLY A 43 -2.91 26.49 -14.83
N ASP A 44 -3.36 27.61 -15.46
CA ASP A 44 -3.59 27.76 -16.90
C ASP A 44 -2.34 27.50 -17.79
N HIS A 45 -1.18 27.38 -17.16
CA HIS A 45 0.13 27.15 -17.81
C HIS A 45 0.67 25.74 -17.56
N ALA A 46 -0.12 24.83 -16.99
CA ALA A 46 0.30 23.45 -16.88
C ALA A 46 0.50 22.90 -18.33
N PRO A 47 1.64 22.23 -18.62
CA PRO A 47 1.90 21.73 -19.94
C PRO A 47 0.76 20.81 -20.42
N GLU A 48 0.23 21.05 -21.62
CA GLU A 48 -0.87 20.24 -22.19
C GLU A 48 -0.51 18.75 -22.27
N ASP A 49 0.78 18.43 -22.49
CA ASP A 49 1.30 17.07 -22.49
C ASP A 49 1.12 16.34 -21.16
N LEU A 50 0.92 17.07 -20.08
CA LEU A 50 0.74 16.51 -18.74
C LEU A 50 -0.69 16.07 -18.47
N VAL A 51 -1.65 16.50 -19.27
CA VAL A 51 -3.04 16.02 -19.22
C VAL A 51 -3.10 14.51 -19.48
N GLY A 52 -2.16 13.97 -20.25
CA GLY A 52 -2.01 12.53 -20.46
C GLY A 52 -1.72 11.72 -19.17
N PHE A 53 -1.09 12.34 -18.16
CA PHE A 53 -0.85 11.69 -16.86
C PHE A 53 -2.09 11.66 -15.95
N THR A 54 -3.06 12.51 -16.23
CA THR A 54 -4.26 12.66 -15.40
C THR A 54 -5.50 12.05 -16.06
N ASN A 55 -5.49 11.92 -17.40
CA ASN A 55 -6.58 11.27 -18.14
C ASN A 55 -6.43 9.75 -18.05
N TYR A 56 -7.43 9.15 -17.51
CA TYR A 56 -7.40 7.77 -17.12
C TYR A 56 -8.63 7.01 -17.58
N PRO A 57 -8.47 5.82 -18.17
CA PRO A 57 -7.22 5.22 -18.67
C PRO A 57 -6.80 5.79 -20.04
N LEU A 58 -5.49 5.73 -20.35
CA LEU A 58 -4.99 5.96 -21.72
C LEU A 58 -5.32 4.74 -22.56
N ASP A 59 -6.10 4.93 -23.62
CA ASP A 59 -6.38 3.89 -24.62
C ASP A 59 -5.33 3.91 -25.73
N VAL A 60 -4.52 2.87 -25.81
CA VAL A 60 -3.60 2.63 -26.92
C VAL A 60 -3.91 1.26 -27.51
N ASP A 61 -4.35 1.23 -28.77
CA ASP A 61 -4.69 -0.01 -29.49
C ASP A 61 -5.65 -0.94 -28.71
N LYS A 62 -6.71 -0.38 -28.10
CA LYS A 62 -7.68 -1.09 -27.26
C LYS A 62 -7.11 -1.64 -25.95
N THR A 63 -5.92 -1.24 -25.58
CA THR A 63 -5.31 -1.56 -24.29
C THR A 63 -5.34 -0.32 -23.40
N GLN A 64 -5.85 -0.50 -22.19
CA GLN A 64 -5.91 0.57 -21.21
C GLN A 64 -4.64 0.60 -20.36
N PHE A 65 -3.99 1.75 -20.31
CA PHE A 65 -2.78 1.97 -19.51
C PHE A 65 -3.04 2.94 -18.37
N LYS A 66 -2.45 2.66 -17.24
CA LYS A 66 -2.33 3.56 -16.07
C LYS A 66 -0.89 4.01 -15.93
N ILE A 67 -0.69 5.32 -16.00
CA ILE A 67 0.63 5.90 -15.76
C ILE A 67 0.75 6.19 -14.28
N GLY A 68 1.83 5.70 -13.68
CA GLY A 68 2.24 6.04 -12.31
C GLY A 68 3.60 6.72 -12.32
N LEU A 69 3.82 7.54 -11.32
CA LEU A 69 5.14 8.06 -10.99
C LEU A 69 5.73 7.16 -9.90
N GLY A 70 7.03 6.95 -9.93
CA GLY A 70 7.75 6.21 -8.90
C GLY A 70 9.10 6.84 -8.64
N LEU A 71 9.69 6.55 -7.49
CA LEU A 71 11.10 6.87 -7.28
C LEU A 71 11.96 6.00 -8.19
N ASN A 72 13.08 6.55 -8.63
CA ASN A 72 14.07 5.73 -9.31
C ASN A 72 14.57 4.63 -8.36
N GLU A 73 14.59 3.38 -8.83
CA GLU A 73 14.92 2.21 -8.02
C GLU A 73 16.31 2.31 -7.36
N GLN A 74 17.31 2.72 -8.14
CA GLN A 74 18.67 2.92 -7.63
C GLN A 74 18.68 4.01 -6.54
N PHE A 75 17.98 5.12 -6.76
CA PHE A 75 17.88 6.22 -5.79
C PHE A 75 17.25 5.76 -4.48
N ALA A 76 16.18 4.97 -4.53
CA ALA A 76 15.52 4.43 -3.36
C ALA A 76 16.42 3.43 -2.62
N ALA A 77 17.07 2.51 -3.36
CA ALA A 77 17.98 1.51 -2.80
C ALA A 77 19.19 2.13 -2.09
N GLU A 78 19.84 3.15 -2.70
CA GLU A 78 20.96 3.87 -2.09
C GLU A 78 20.59 4.54 -0.75
N ARG A 79 19.34 4.82 -0.52
CA ARG A 79 18.81 5.45 0.71
C ARG A 79 18.11 4.48 1.64
N GLY A 80 18.08 3.20 1.27
CA GLY A 80 17.38 2.18 2.03
C GLY A 80 15.87 2.46 2.17
N MET A 81 15.29 3.18 1.20
CA MET A 81 13.85 3.51 1.17
C MET A 81 13.06 2.36 0.56
N VAL A 82 11.83 2.18 1.02
CA VAL A 82 10.86 1.32 0.34
C VAL A 82 10.35 2.00 -0.92
N ASN A 83 9.90 1.17 -1.88
CA ASN A 83 9.36 1.69 -3.12
C ASN A 83 7.98 2.32 -2.88
N THR A 84 7.77 3.48 -3.50
CA THR A 84 6.50 4.21 -3.46
C THR A 84 6.12 4.63 -4.87
N SER A 85 4.91 4.28 -5.28
CA SER A 85 4.31 4.70 -6.54
C SER A 85 3.21 5.72 -6.29
N PHE A 86 3.04 6.63 -7.25
CA PHE A 86 2.04 7.68 -7.19
C PHE A 86 1.17 7.64 -8.44
N THR A 87 -0.12 7.84 -8.28
CA THR A 87 -1.05 8.14 -9.37
C THR A 87 -1.66 9.51 -9.18
N MET A 88 -1.97 10.16 -10.29
CA MET A 88 -2.60 11.48 -10.32
C MET A 88 -4.01 11.34 -10.91
N GLU A 89 -5.01 11.84 -10.19
CA GLU A 89 -6.42 11.72 -10.59
C GLU A 89 -7.10 13.07 -10.45
N PRO A 90 -7.84 13.55 -11.48
CA PRO A 90 -8.62 14.77 -11.35
C PRO A 90 -9.59 14.66 -10.18
N LEU A 91 -9.72 15.70 -9.36
CA LEU A 91 -10.58 15.67 -8.18
C LEU A 91 -12.03 15.37 -8.52
N GLU A 92 -12.50 15.84 -9.68
CA GLU A 92 -13.86 15.60 -10.18
C GLU A 92 -14.14 14.12 -10.51
N SER A 93 -13.10 13.34 -10.82
CA SER A 93 -13.22 11.91 -11.14
C SER A 93 -13.30 11.04 -9.88
N ILE A 94 -13.04 11.62 -8.70
CA ILE A 94 -13.00 10.89 -7.44
C ILE A 94 -14.38 10.95 -6.79
N PRO A 95 -15.01 9.81 -6.48
CA PRO A 95 -16.32 9.79 -5.83
C PRO A 95 -16.31 10.58 -4.51
N GLU A 96 -17.31 11.45 -4.33
CA GLU A 96 -17.40 12.30 -3.13
C GLU A 96 -17.47 11.50 -1.83
N GLU A 97 -18.14 10.37 -1.89
CA GLU A 97 -18.39 9.48 -0.75
C GLU A 97 -17.21 8.56 -0.43
N SER A 98 -16.14 8.57 -1.27
CA SER A 98 -14.95 7.76 -0.99
C SER A 98 -14.11 8.41 0.11
N LEU A 99 -13.50 7.59 0.98
CA LEU A 99 -12.56 8.08 2.01
C LEU A 99 -11.46 8.95 1.40
N HIS A 100 -10.96 8.56 0.23
CA HIS A 100 -9.95 9.30 -0.53
C HIS A 100 -10.48 10.66 -1.01
N GLY A 101 -11.69 10.70 -1.55
CA GLY A 101 -12.33 11.94 -1.99
C GLY A 101 -12.55 12.91 -0.84
N GLU A 102 -13.01 12.42 0.30
CA GLU A 102 -13.19 13.22 1.50
C GLU A 102 -11.85 13.78 2.03
N ALA A 103 -10.81 12.94 2.11
CA ALA A 103 -9.48 13.35 2.55
C ALA A 103 -8.87 14.42 1.63
N LEU A 104 -8.96 14.24 0.31
CA LEU A 104 -8.47 15.22 -0.67
C LEU A 104 -9.23 16.55 -0.59
N ARG A 105 -10.54 16.51 -0.44
CA ARG A 105 -11.33 17.74 -0.31
C ARG A 105 -11.01 18.48 0.98
N LYS A 106 -10.88 17.78 2.10
CA LYS A 106 -10.41 18.37 3.36
C LYS A 106 -9.04 19.00 3.20
N LEU A 107 -8.10 18.28 2.56
CA LEU A 107 -6.77 18.79 2.28
C LEU A 107 -6.82 20.02 1.38
N TRP A 108 -7.61 19.98 0.31
CA TRP A 108 -7.83 21.11 -0.59
C TRP A 108 -8.42 22.32 0.13
N GLU A 109 -9.47 22.15 0.92
CA GLU A 109 -10.12 23.23 1.67
C GLU A 109 -9.18 23.87 2.70
N SER A 110 -8.40 23.05 3.41
CA SER A 110 -7.45 23.51 4.42
C SER A 110 -6.23 24.22 3.83
N SER A 111 -5.82 23.84 2.63
CA SER A 111 -4.59 24.31 1.98
C SER A 111 -4.83 25.34 0.89
N ARG A 112 -6.09 25.64 0.54
CA ARG A 112 -6.47 26.50 -0.57
C ARG A 112 -5.95 27.94 -0.38
N PRO A 113 -4.94 28.38 -1.14
CA PRO A 113 -4.51 29.76 -1.11
C PRO A 113 -5.65 30.66 -1.59
N SER A 114 -5.91 31.76 -0.87
CA SER A 114 -6.96 32.73 -1.23
C SER A 114 -6.78 33.36 -2.62
N ALA A 115 -5.58 33.30 -3.18
CA ALA A 115 -5.22 33.81 -4.51
C ALA A 115 -5.64 32.86 -5.67
N LEU A 116 -5.95 31.58 -5.42
CA LEU A 116 -6.25 30.58 -6.46
C LEU A 116 -7.76 30.34 -6.62
N LYS A 117 -8.55 31.40 -6.63
CA LYS A 117 -10.00 31.33 -6.90
C LYS A 117 -10.33 31.39 -8.40
N SER A 118 -9.36 31.18 -9.29
CA SER A 118 -9.60 31.13 -10.72
C SER A 118 -10.46 29.92 -11.10
N LYS A 119 -11.43 30.10 -11.97
CA LYS A 119 -12.34 29.04 -12.46
C LYS A 119 -11.65 28.05 -13.39
N SER A 120 -10.41 28.32 -13.81
CA SER A 120 -9.61 27.49 -14.75
C SER A 120 -8.59 26.59 -14.07
N SER A 121 -8.39 26.70 -12.75
CA SER A 121 -7.42 25.86 -12.03
C SER A 121 -8.01 24.46 -11.82
N GLN A 122 -7.35 23.44 -12.37
CA GLN A 122 -7.67 22.06 -12.09
C GLN A 122 -6.97 21.60 -10.81
N VAL A 123 -7.66 20.83 -10.01
CA VAL A 123 -7.12 20.14 -8.84
C VAL A 123 -6.92 18.68 -9.16
N ILE A 124 -5.71 18.22 -9.02
CA ILE A 124 -5.33 16.82 -9.28
C ILE A 124 -4.91 16.21 -7.96
N GLY A 125 -5.60 15.15 -7.54
CA GLY A 125 -5.25 14.37 -6.38
C GLY A 125 -4.00 13.54 -6.62
N LEU A 126 -3.11 13.52 -5.65
CA LEU A 126 -1.92 12.68 -5.64
C LEU A 126 -2.16 11.51 -4.67
N TYR A 127 -2.13 10.28 -5.19
CA TYR A 127 -2.28 9.05 -4.42
C TYR A 127 -0.97 8.31 -4.35
N ALA A 128 -0.54 7.94 -3.16
CA ALA A 128 0.61 7.07 -2.95
C ALA A 128 0.18 5.63 -2.68
N ARG A 129 1.00 4.69 -3.15
CA ARG A 129 1.00 3.28 -2.78
C ARG A 129 2.42 2.90 -2.46
N THR A 130 2.66 2.45 -1.23
CA THR A 130 3.99 2.21 -0.70
C THR A 130 4.16 0.75 -0.31
N GLU A 131 5.31 0.17 -0.61
CA GLU A 131 5.74 -1.06 0.04
C GLU A 131 5.89 -0.85 1.54
N GLN A 132 5.84 -1.94 2.28
CA GLN A 132 6.04 -1.96 3.72
C GLN A 132 7.23 -2.84 4.05
N ARG A 133 8.07 -2.41 4.99
CA ARG A 133 9.13 -3.25 5.54
C ARG A 133 8.56 -4.41 6.34
N TRP A 134 9.26 -5.54 6.28
CA TRP A 134 8.92 -6.66 7.14
C TRP A 134 8.96 -6.25 8.62
N ASN A 135 7.90 -6.61 9.35
CA ASN A 135 7.75 -6.30 10.76
C ASN A 135 7.11 -7.50 11.47
N ALA A 136 7.85 -8.13 12.38
CA ALA A 136 7.37 -9.30 13.14
C ALA A 136 6.14 -8.98 14.00
N GLU A 137 5.99 -7.73 14.44
CA GLU A 137 4.85 -7.27 15.23
C GLU A 137 3.56 -7.12 14.41
N SER A 138 3.70 -6.98 13.08
CA SER A 138 2.55 -7.01 12.15
C SER A 138 2.16 -8.46 11.91
N ARG A 139 0.98 -8.90 12.39
CA ARG A 139 0.69 -10.32 12.43
C ARG A 139 -0.77 -10.71 12.30
N ILE A 140 -0.95 -11.94 11.87
CA ILE A 140 -2.22 -12.65 11.87
C ILE A 140 -2.21 -13.66 13.02
N SER A 141 -3.27 -13.68 13.81
CA SER A 141 -3.49 -14.66 14.88
C SER A 141 -4.93 -15.16 14.85
N LEU A 142 -5.26 -16.12 15.70
CA LEU A 142 -6.64 -16.57 15.86
C LEU A 142 -7.31 -15.82 17.03
N SER A 143 -8.53 -15.38 16.82
CA SER A 143 -9.39 -14.86 17.90
C SER A 143 -10.17 -16.00 18.57
N SER A 144 -10.80 -15.69 19.72
CA SER A 144 -11.74 -16.61 20.36
C SER A 144 -13.10 -16.68 19.65
N ALA A 145 -13.42 -15.69 18.80
CA ALA A 145 -14.63 -15.69 18.00
C ALA A 145 -14.58 -16.74 16.92
N LYS A 146 -15.73 -17.35 16.61
CA LYS A 146 -15.88 -18.36 15.56
C LYS A 146 -16.73 -17.84 14.42
N ASP A 147 -16.51 -18.41 13.24
CA ASP A 147 -17.37 -18.23 12.07
C ASP A 147 -18.60 -19.18 12.16
N ASP A 148 -19.48 -19.12 11.17
CA ASP A 148 -20.71 -19.89 11.12
C ASP A 148 -20.46 -21.41 10.95
N LEU A 149 -19.24 -21.79 10.59
CA LEU A 149 -18.80 -23.19 10.49
C LEU A 149 -18.10 -23.67 11.79
N GLY A 150 -18.05 -22.83 12.82
CA GLY A 150 -17.43 -23.15 14.10
C GLY A 150 -15.90 -23.02 14.12
N SER A 151 -15.28 -22.52 13.05
CA SER A 151 -13.84 -22.30 12.96
C SER A 151 -13.42 -20.96 13.54
N LYS A 152 -12.25 -20.90 14.20
CA LYS A 152 -11.74 -19.65 14.79
C LYS A 152 -11.50 -18.59 13.70
N ARG A 153 -11.92 -17.34 13.95
CA ARG A 153 -11.71 -16.21 13.05
C ARG A 153 -10.29 -15.70 13.14
N ALA A 154 -9.77 -15.16 12.03
CA ALA A 154 -8.51 -14.42 12.04
C ALA A 154 -8.65 -13.12 12.84
N ARG A 155 -7.58 -12.78 13.55
CA ARG A 155 -7.35 -11.45 14.12
C ARG A 155 -6.12 -10.88 13.44
N LEU A 156 -6.29 -9.72 12.82
CA LEU A 156 -5.21 -8.97 12.20
C LEU A 156 -4.74 -7.87 13.14
N ASP A 157 -3.42 -7.82 13.39
CA ASP A 157 -2.73 -6.72 14.04
C ASP A 157 -1.71 -6.18 13.00
N TRP A 158 -2.18 -5.27 12.17
CA TRP A 158 -1.36 -4.66 11.13
C TRP A 158 -0.62 -3.45 11.70
N ARG A 159 0.69 -3.41 11.52
CA ARG A 159 1.55 -2.34 12.02
C ARG A 159 2.47 -1.83 10.94
N VAL A 160 2.36 -0.54 10.68
CA VAL A 160 3.27 0.22 9.83
C VAL A 160 4.31 0.88 10.75
N SER A 161 5.58 0.82 10.38
CA SER A 161 6.65 1.38 11.20
C SER A 161 6.80 2.90 11.00
N ASP A 162 7.38 3.58 11.98
CA ASP A 162 7.74 5.01 11.85
C ASP A 162 8.68 5.25 10.65
N GLN A 163 9.52 4.27 10.31
CA GLN A 163 10.40 4.37 9.16
C GLN A 163 9.62 4.28 7.84
N ASP A 164 8.59 3.43 7.75
CA ASP A 164 7.72 3.37 6.56
C ASP A 164 7.01 4.73 6.37
N VAL A 165 6.51 5.32 7.46
CA VAL A 165 5.88 6.66 7.42
C VAL A 165 6.89 7.73 6.98
N ALA A 166 8.12 7.70 7.48
CA ALA A 166 9.17 8.64 7.09
C ALA A 166 9.54 8.50 5.61
N ASP A 167 9.56 7.28 5.08
CA ASP A 167 9.83 7.03 3.66
C ASP A 167 8.71 7.55 2.77
N ILE A 168 7.45 7.35 3.16
CA ILE A 168 6.30 7.90 2.44
C ILE A 168 6.42 9.42 2.38
N LYS A 169 6.68 10.07 3.51
CA LYS A 169 6.87 11.52 3.58
C LYS A 169 7.97 12.00 2.66
N THR A 170 9.13 11.37 2.72
CA THR A 170 10.28 11.72 1.86
C THR A 170 9.94 11.54 0.38
N SER A 171 9.23 10.46 0.04
CA SER A 171 8.80 10.17 -1.34
C SER A 171 7.81 11.24 -1.85
N VAL A 172 6.85 11.64 -1.03
CA VAL A 172 5.90 12.72 -1.35
C VAL A 172 6.62 14.05 -1.59
N GLU A 173 7.56 14.42 -0.70
CA GLU A 173 8.34 15.66 -0.84
C GLU A 173 9.16 15.68 -2.13
N ILE A 174 9.77 14.56 -2.51
CA ILE A 174 10.55 14.43 -3.74
C ILE A 174 9.63 14.59 -4.96
N VAL A 175 8.53 13.83 -5.01
CA VAL A 175 7.60 13.89 -6.15
C VAL A 175 6.97 15.27 -6.26
N ALA A 176 6.54 15.88 -5.15
CA ALA A 176 6.01 17.24 -5.14
C ALA A 176 6.99 18.24 -5.74
N LYS A 177 8.27 18.16 -5.34
CA LYS A 177 9.33 19.03 -5.87
C LYS A 177 9.56 18.84 -7.36
N GLU A 178 9.57 17.60 -7.84
CA GLU A 178 9.76 17.31 -9.27
C GLU A 178 8.53 17.74 -10.10
N LEU A 179 7.31 17.57 -9.60
CA LEU A 179 6.10 18.07 -10.24
C LEU A 179 6.10 19.60 -10.36
N MET A 180 6.50 20.31 -9.30
CA MET A 180 6.65 21.77 -9.34
C MET A 180 7.71 22.22 -10.34
N LYS A 181 8.87 21.53 -10.41
CA LYS A 181 9.91 21.81 -11.38
C LYS A 181 9.45 21.55 -12.82
N ALA A 182 8.63 20.54 -13.02
CA ALA A 182 8.06 20.21 -14.34
C ALA A 182 6.95 21.19 -14.77
N GLY A 183 6.58 22.16 -13.93
CA GLY A 183 5.62 23.21 -14.26
C GLY A 183 4.15 22.85 -14.02
N PHE A 184 3.86 21.76 -13.28
CA PHE A 184 2.48 21.42 -12.95
C PHE A 184 1.81 22.49 -12.07
N GLY A 185 2.56 23.12 -11.19
CA GLY A 185 2.08 24.13 -10.25
C GLY A 185 2.37 23.75 -8.80
N PRO A 186 1.85 24.54 -7.85
CA PRO A 186 2.03 24.27 -6.43
C PRO A 186 1.45 22.90 -6.04
N VAL A 187 2.17 22.19 -5.18
CA VAL A 187 1.71 20.92 -4.58
C VAL A 187 1.47 21.15 -3.10
N THR A 188 0.29 20.80 -2.63
CA THR A 188 -0.02 20.73 -1.21
C THR A 188 -0.09 19.27 -0.78
N PHE A 189 0.38 18.97 0.42
CA PHE A 189 0.32 17.60 0.97
C PHE A 189 0.04 17.64 2.47
N GLY A 190 -0.63 16.61 2.97
CA GLY A 190 -0.95 16.43 4.38
C GLY A 190 0.12 15.65 5.13
N ASP A 191 -0.18 15.29 6.37
CA ASP A 191 0.70 14.42 7.15
C ASP A 191 0.55 12.96 6.67
N PRO A 192 1.61 12.32 6.18
CA PRO A 192 1.56 10.92 5.77
C PRO A 192 1.08 9.96 6.85
N ALA A 193 1.31 10.27 8.13
CA ALA A 193 0.83 9.46 9.23
C ALA A 193 -0.71 9.33 9.27
N GLU A 194 -1.43 10.29 8.69
CA GLU A 194 -2.89 10.25 8.62
C GLU A 194 -3.39 9.30 7.52
N PHE A 195 -2.62 9.07 6.44
CA PHE A 195 -3.09 8.19 5.34
C PHE A 195 -2.72 6.74 5.56
N VAL A 196 -1.63 6.46 6.22
CA VAL A 196 -1.14 5.10 6.48
C VAL A 196 -2.16 4.26 7.25
N THR A 197 -3.06 4.92 7.99
CA THR A 197 -4.13 4.27 8.76
C THR A 197 -5.44 4.15 7.98
N MET A 198 -5.54 4.70 6.78
CA MET A 198 -6.84 4.84 6.11
C MET A 198 -7.29 3.59 5.37
N GLU A 199 -6.43 2.94 4.58
CA GLU A 199 -6.81 1.72 3.85
C GLU A 199 -5.61 0.82 3.55
N GLY A 200 -5.85 -0.51 3.59
CA GLY A 200 -5.02 -1.49 2.93
C GLY A 200 -5.54 -1.78 1.53
N GLY A 201 -4.67 -2.06 0.57
CA GLY A 201 -5.03 -2.29 -0.83
C GLY A 201 -5.68 -3.62 -1.13
N GLY A 202 -5.84 -4.50 -0.13
CA GLY A 202 -6.33 -5.86 -0.32
C GLY A 202 -5.30 -6.81 -0.94
N HIS A 203 -4.02 -6.43 -0.98
CA HIS A 203 -2.92 -7.21 -1.54
C HIS A 203 -2.06 -7.84 -0.43
N HIS A 204 -2.71 -8.61 0.41
CA HIS A 204 -2.15 -9.18 1.62
C HIS A 204 -0.99 -10.14 1.34
N LEU A 205 0.18 -9.87 1.92
CA LEU A 205 1.39 -10.68 1.88
C LEU A 205 1.78 -11.13 3.28
N GLY A 206 2.69 -12.11 3.37
CA GLY A 206 3.23 -12.57 4.64
C GLY A 206 2.30 -13.45 5.46
N GLY A 207 2.73 -13.80 6.65
CA GLY A 207 2.03 -14.71 7.57
C GLY A 207 2.39 -16.19 7.41
N ALA A 208 2.82 -16.62 6.22
CA ALA A 208 3.39 -17.97 5.97
C ALA A 208 4.70 -17.86 5.17
N ARG A 209 5.56 -16.96 5.60
CA ARG A 209 6.78 -16.51 4.92
C ARG A 209 7.62 -17.66 4.37
N MET A 210 8.09 -17.49 3.13
CA MET A 210 9.07 -18.35 2.48
C MET A 210 10.48 -18.05 3.03
N HIS A 211 11.21 -19.12 3.38
CA HIS A 211 12.61 -19.03 3.78
C HIS A 211 13.28 -20.40 3.64
N GLU A 212 14.60 -20.44 3.46
CA GLU A 212 15.36 -21.70 3.39
C GLU A 212 15.38 -22.46 4.72
N SER A 213 15.43 -21.71 5.84
CA SER A 213 15.43 -22.30 7.18
C SER A 213 14.05 -22.30 7.81
N PRO A 214 13.62 -23.40 8.46
CA PRO A 214 12.38 -23.46 9.23
C PRO A 214 12.35 -22.49 10.43
N ASP A 215 13.50 -22.03 10.91
CA ASP A 215 13.57 -21.06 12.01
C ASP A 215 13.14 -19.66 11.58
N HIS A 216 13.15 -19.37 10.28
CA HIS A 216 12.88 -18.05 9.72
C HIS A 216 11.73 -18.03 8.72
N GLY A 217 11.12 -19.18 8.42
CA GLY A 217 9.99 -19.28 7.50
C GLY A 217 9.08 -20.46 7.80
N VAL A 218 7.93 -20.43 7.19
CA VAL A 218 6.90 -21.48 7.29
C VAL A 218 6.98 -22.45 6.12
N VAL A 219 7.35 -21.93 4.94
CA VAL A 219 7.49 -22.71 3.70
C VAL A 219 8.87 -22.52 3.09
N ASP A 220 9.31 -23.52 2.30
CA ASP A 220 10.53 -23.46 1.48
C ASP A 220 10.29 -22.72 0.14
N ALA A 221 11.32 -22.65 -0.70
CA ALA A 221 11.26 -22.03 -2.04
C ALA A 221 10.28 -22.72 -3.00
N ASN A 222 9.84 -23.93 -2.70
CA ASN A 222 8.83 -24.67 -3.46
C ASN A 222 7.43 -24.53 -2.85
N LEU A 223 7.27 -23.61 -1.87
CA LEU A 223 6.02 -23.37 -1.13
C LEU A 223 5.58 -24.56 -0.25
N LYS A 224 6.47 -25.54 -0.03
CA LYS A 224 6.22 -26.68 0.83
C LYS A 224 6.46 -26.26 2.29
N CYS A 225 5.53 -26.60 3.18
CA CYS A 225 5.68 -26.37 4.61
C CYS A 225 6.86 -27.17 5.18
N HIS A 226 7.73 -26.52 5.94
CA HIS A 226 8.84 -27.20 6.61
C HIS A 226 8.37 -28.24 7.62
N ALA A 227 7.22 -28.00 8.23
CA ALA A 227 6.68 -28.84 9.30
C ALA A 227 5.89 -30.06 8.83
N VAL A 228 5.51 -30.13 7.54
CA VAL A 228 4.56 -31.14 7.02
C VAL A 228 4.93 -31.52 5.59
N ASP A 229 5.23 -32.79 5.34
CA ASP A 229 5.78 -33.25 4.06
C ASP A 229 4.85 -33.12 2.84
N ASN A 230 3.55 -33.08 3.03
CA ASN A 230 2.55 -33.02 1.95
C ASN A 230 1.66 -31.77 2.01
N LEU A 231 2.10 -30.72 2.72
CA LEU A 231 1.38 -29.46 2.84
C LEU A 231 2.12 -28.32 2.11
N TYR A 232 1.38 -27.57 1.32
CA TYR A 232 1.89 -26.44 0.56
C TYR A 232 1.03 -25.21 0.83
N ALA A 233 1.65 -24.06 1.09
CA ALA A 233 0.97 -22.77 1.22
C ALA A 233 1.28 -21.89 0.01
N VAL A 234 0.30 -21.77 -0.89
CA VAL A 234 0.42 -21.05 -2.16
C VAL A 234 -0.31 -19.72 -2.10
N GLY A 235 0.30 -18.67 -2.61
CA GLY A 235 -0.29 -17.33 -2.71
C GLY A 235 0.46 -16.28 -1.91
N GLY A 236 -0.14 -15.09 -1.77
CA GLY A 236 0.49 -13.92 -1.16
C GLY A 236 1.07 -14.14 0.24
N SER A 237 0.50 -15.07 1.02
CA SER A 237 1.00 -15.38 2.37
C SER A 237 2.45 -15.87 2.43
N ALA A 238 2.97 -16.44 1.33
CA ALA A 238 4.33 -16.99 1.28
C ALA A 238 5.40 -15.93 0.94
N PHE A 239 5.00 -14.80 0.39
CA PHE A 239 5.97 -13.74 0.06
C PHE A 239 6.43 -13.02 1.33
N PRO A 240 7.79 -12.79 1.41
CA PRO A 240 8.41 -12.10 2.55
C PRO A 240 8.21 -10.59 2.52
#